data_1c4db7438c45244ee870d053cc1b9bc1
#
_entry.id   1c4db7438c45244ee870d053cc1b9bc1
#
_cell.length_a   1.000
_cell.length_b   1.000
_cell.length_c   1.000
_cell.angle_alpha   90.00
_cell.angle_beta   90.00
_cell.angle_gamma   90.00
#
_symmetry.space_group_name_H-M   'P 1'
#
loop_
_entity.id
_entity.type
_entity.pdbx_description
1 polymer ?
#
loop_
_entity_poly.entity_id
_entity_poly.type
_entity_poly.pdbx_seq_one_letter_code
_entity_poly.pdbx_strand_id
1 'polypeptide(L)'
;ISNENPELIYANDPRGYKEAILVKTKYKNAPLILNILDIPWHMPNIQQQTKLLVNEFLIRADFVSVISLKVKRDLSQFLNKKIHVVYNPIKDVYYDEKIPKNNTFLFVGRANDPIKRFNLVRDTLFMIKDGVKKIKICGAENPDFGNYLGYVSDEELNNLYNSTQFVLLPSKAEGIGLPMIESMICGALPVTCSDNETA
;
A
#
# COMPACT_ATOMS: atom_id res chain seq x y z
N ILE A 1 -25.12 12.98 9.87
CA ILE A 1 -25.58 11.85 9.01
C ILE A 1 -26.82 12.37 8.32
N SER A 2 -26.80 12.46 6.98
CA SER A 2 -27.96 12.86 6.19
C SER A 2 -29.14 11.94 6.49
N ASN A 3 -30.37 12.46 6.49
CA ASN A 3 -31.59 11.68 6.68
C ASN A 3 -31.96 10.81 5.47
N GLU A 4 -31.10 10.74 4.46
CA GLU A 4 -31.30 9.97 3.25
C GLU A 4 -30.90 8.51 3.44
N ASN A 5 -31.65 7.60 2.88
CA ASN A 5 -31.34 6.19 2.90
C ASN A 5 -30.11 5.95 2.01
N PRO A 6 -29.06 5.30 2.47
CA PRO A 6 -27.91 5.00 1.61
C PRO A 6 -28.31 4.01 0.52
N GLU A 7 -27.89 4.27 -0.71
CA GLU A 7 -28.02 3.32 -1.82
C GLU A 7 -26.95 2.22 -1.77
N LEU A 8 -25.81 2.51 -1.11
CA LEU A 8 -24.68 1.62 -0.96
C LEU A 8 -23.97 1.90 0.37
N ILE A 9 -23.52 0.86 1.05
CA ILE A 9 -22.65 0.92 2.23
C ILE A 9 -21.30 0.37 1.82
N TYR A 10 -20.23 1.18 1.93
CA TYR A 10 -18.88 0.78 1.59
C TYR A 10 -17.92 1.07 2.74
N ALA A 11 -17.14 0.07 3.15
CA ALA A 11 -16.09 0.24 4.13
C ALA A 11 -14.76 -0.29 3.58
N ASN A 12 -13.76 0.57 3.55
CA ASN A 12 -12.46 0.35 2.92
C ASN A 12 -11.37 -0.13 3.89
N ASP A 13 -11.72 -0.37 5.15
CA ASP A 13 -10.73 -0.72 6.19
C ASP A 13 -11.43 -1.43 7.34
N PRO A 14 -10.80 -2.44 7.97
CA PRO A 14 -11.37 -3.15 9.12
C PRO A 14 -11.85 -2.28 10.27
N ARG A 15 -11.24 -1.10 10.44
CA ARG A 15 -11.64 -0.14 11.50
C ARG A 15 -13.06 0.39 11.31
N GLY A 16 -13.56 0.42 10.07
CA GLY A 16 -14.92 0.86 9.74
C GLY A 16 -15.95 -0.26 9.58
N TYR A 17 -15.57 -1.54 9.69
CA TYR A 17 -16.48 -2.66 9.38
C TYR A 17 -17.62 -2.80 10.39
N LYS A 18 -17.34 -2.56 11.67
CA LYS A 18 -18.36 -2.61 12.72
C LYS A 18 -19.47 -1.57 12.48
N GLU A 19 -19.10 -0.36 12.19
CA GLU A 19 -20.01 0.75 11.88
C GLU A 19 -20.79 0.47 10.59
N ALA A 20 -20.12 -0.04 9.55
CA ALA A 20 -20.77 -0.42 8.29
C ALA A 20 -21.86 -1.48 8.49
N ILE A 21 -21.59 -2.50 9.32
CA ILE A 21 -22.58 -3.54 9.66
C ILE A 21 -23.75 -2.96 10.47
N LEU A 22 -23.50 -2.05 11.41
CA LEU A 22 -24.58 -1.37 12.15
C LEU A 22 -25.46 -0.56 11.20
N VAL A 23 -24.86 0.16 10.24
CA VAL A 23 -25.61 0.87 9.21
C VAL A 23 -26.42 -0.10 8.34
N LYS A 24 -25.84 -1.23 7.92
CA LYS A 24 -26.53 -2.30 7.18
C LYS A 24 -27.73 -2.85 7.95
N THR A 25 -27.62 -3.00 9.26
CA THR A 25 -28.72 -3.51 10.10
C THR A 25 -29.92 -2.56 10.05
N LYS A 26 -29.68 -1.24 10.00
CA LYS A 26 -30.72 -0.21 9.87
C LYS A 26 -31.26 -0.14 8.42
N TYR A 27 -30.40 -0.22 7.43
CA TYR A 27 -30.71 -0.04 6.01
C TYR A 27 -30.52 -1.38 5.26
N LYS A 28 -31.42 -2.33 5.51
CA LYS A 28 -31.30 -3.73 5.04
C LYS A 28 -31.21 -3.88 3.53
N ASN A 29 -31.82 -2.98 2.77
CA ASN A 29 -31.85 -3.01 1.31
C ASN A 29 -30.57 -2.45 0.65
N ALA A 30 -29.81 -1.60 1.36
CA ALA A 30 -28.55 -1.08 0.83
C ALA A 30 -27.49 -2.19 0.81
N PRO A 31 -26.87 -2.52 -0.33
CA PRO A 31 -25.81 -3.52 -0.37
C PRO A 31 -24.61 -3.07 0.45
N LEU A 32 -23.96 -4.02 1.13
CA LEU A 32 -22.75 -3.81 1.94
C LEU A 32 -21.54 -4.39 1.21
N ILE A 33 -20.58 -3.54 0.90
CA ILE A 33 -19.26 -3.92 0.39
C ILE A 33 -18.22 -3.70 1.48
N LEU A 34 -17.45 -4.75 1.79
CA LEU A 34 -16.26 -4.65 2.65
C LEU A 34 -15.01 -4.89 1.80
N ASN A 35 -14.09 -3.92 1.82
CA ASN A 35 -12.84 -3.96 1.04
C ASN A 35 -11.64 -4.21 1.95
N ILE A 36 -10.76 -5.13 1.56
CA ILE A 36 -9.53 -5.44 2.30
C ILE A 36 -8.33 -4.91 1.53
N LEU A 37 -7.53 -4.09 2.22
CA LEU A 37 -6.33 -3.46 1.65
C LEU A 37 -5.10 -4.38 1.74
N ASP A 38 -4.98 -5.16 2.82
CA ASP A 38 -3.84 -6.06 3.02
C ASP A 38 -4.17 -7.13 4.07
N ILE A 39 -3.40 -8.22 4.04
CA ILE A 39 -3.33 -9.22 5.12
C ILE A 39 -1.86 -9.35 5.50
N PRO A 40 -1.45 -8.75 6.62
CA PRO A 40 -0.04 -8.67 6.99
C PRO A 40 0.47 -10.00 7.60
N TRP A 41 0.72 -11.01 6.76
CA TRP A 41 1.15 -12.36 7.16
C TRP A 41 2.39 -12.42 8.05
N HIS A 42 3.22 -11.38 8.02
CA HIS A 42 4.39 -11.26 8.89
C HIS A 42 4.06 -10.96 10.36
N MET A 43 2.82 -10.59 10.67
CA MET A 43 2.41 -10.30 12.05
C MET A 43 2.10 -11.58 12.83
N PRO A 44 2.49 -11.68 14.10
CA PRO A 44 2.13 -12.82 14.94
C PRO A 44 0.60 -12.94 15.06
N ASN A 45 0.12 -14.17 15.08
CA ASN A 45 -1.32 -14.49 15.20
C ASN A 45 -2.22 -13.96 14.06
N ILE A 46 -1.64 -13.55 12.92
CA ILE A 46 -2.42 -13.00 11.80
C ILE A 46 -3.48 -13.97 11.28
N GLN A 47 -3.20 -15.27 11.24
CA GLN A 47 -4.17 -16.28 10.81
C GLN A 47 -5.41 -16.29 11.71
N GLN A 48 -5.20 -16.20 13.02
CA GLN A 48 -6.30 -16.13 13.99
C GLN A 48 -7.09 -14.82 13.83
N GLN A 49 -6.40 -13.69 13.68
CA GLN A 49 -7.02 -12.39 13.43
C GLN A 49 -7.80 -12.38 12.12
N THR A 50 -7.27 -12.99 11.05
CA THR A 50 -7.97 -13.11 9.77
C THR A 50 -9.23 -13.97 9.90
N LYS A 51 -9.17 -15.10 10.63
CA LYS A 51 -10.36 -15.91 10.90
C LYS A 51 -11.43 -15.15 11.67
N LEU A 52 -11.04 -14.36 12.68
CA LEU A 52 -11.97 -13.49 13.42
C LEU A 52 -12.59 -12.44 12.49
N LEU A 53 -11.77 -11.76 11.68
CA LEU A 53 -12.23 -10.79 10.70
C LEU A 53 -13.26 -11.39 9.73
N VAL A 54 -13.00 -12.59 9.22
CA VAL A 54 -13.91 -13.32 8.33
C VAL A 54 -15.22 -13.63 9.04
N ASN A 55 -15.16 -14.23 10.22
CA ASN A 55 -16.32 -14.70 10.95
C ASN A 55 -17.20 -13.56 11.49
N GLU A 56 -16.58 -12.45 11.91
CA GLU A 56 -17.32 -11.34 12.49
C GLU A 56 -17.90 -10.38 11.44
N PHE A 57 -17.19 -10.19 10.34
CA PHE A 57 -17.51 -9.11 9.39
C PHE A 57 -17.76 -9.63 7.96
N LEU A 58 -16.78 -10.30 7.35
CA LEU A 58 -16.81 -10.54 5.91
C LEU A 58 -17.95 -11.48 5.46
N ILE A 59 -18.32 -12.42 6.30
CA ILE A 59 -19.46 -13.30 5.99
C ILE A 59 -20.79 -12.54 5.93
N ARG A 60 -20.90 -11.40 6.59
CA ARG A 60 -22.10 -10.55 6.64
C ARG A 60 -22.17 -9.53 5.49
N ALA A 61 -21.09 -9.32 4.78
CA ALA A 61 -21.08 -8.43 3.62
C ALA A 61 -21.86 -9.06 2.45
N ASP A 62 -22.53 -8.25 1.65
CA ASP A 62 -23.10 -8.70 0.39
C ASP A 62 -21.99 -8.98 -0.62
N PHE A 63 -20.96 -8.14 -0.64
CA PHE A 63 -19.78 -8.28 -1.48
C PHE A 63 -18.49 -8.07 -0.68
N VAL A 64 -17.46 -8.82 -1.05
CA VAL A 64 -16.10 -8.64 -0.52
C VAL A 64 -15.19 -8.28 -1.67
N SER A 65 -14.44 -7.19 -1.53
CA SER A 65 -13.43 -6.76 -2.49
C SER A 65 -12.04 -6.70 -1.84
N VAL A 66 -11.03 -6.81 -2.68
CA VAL A 66 -9.61 -6.73 -2.28
C VAL A 66 -8.85 -5.94 -3.34
N ILE A 67 -7.71 -5.37 -2.96
CA ILE A 67 -6.95 -4.49 -3.85
C ILE A 67 -5.94 -5.21 -4.76
N SER A 68 -5.72 -6.52 -4.58
CA SER A 68 -4.78 -7.28 -5.42
C SER A 68 -5.12 -8.76 -5.50
N LEU A 69 -4.55 -9.43 -6.50
CA LEU A 69 -4.64 -10.90 -6.63
C LEU A 69 -3.97 -11.63 -5.46
N LYS A 70 -2.89 -11.04 -4.91
CA LYS A 70 -2.23 -11.58 -3.72
C LYS A 70 -3.20 -11.60 -2.54
N VAL A 71 -3.81 -10.48 -2.21
CA VAL A 71 -4.77 -10.39 -1.09
C VAL A 71 -5.97 -11.30 -1.33
N LYS A 72 -6.44 -11.45 -2.59
CA LYS A 72 -7.49 -12.42 -2.93
C LYS A 72 -7.06 -13.84 -2.61
N ARG A 73 -5.88 -14.27 -3.08
CA ARG A 73 -5.34 -15.62 -2.84
C ARG A 73 -5.23 -15.91 -1.35
N ASP A 74 -4.71 -14.96 -0.60
CA ASP A 74 -4.49 -15.09 0.83
C ASP A 74 -5.82 -15.19 1.60
N LEU A 75 -6.79 -14.34 1.26
CA LEU A 75 -8.10 -14.35 1.90
C LEU A 75 -8.93 -15.60 1.54
N SER A 76 -8.78 -16.12 0.33
CA SER A 76 -9.51 -17.31 -0.15
C SER A 76 -9.24 -18.57 0.68
N GLN A 77 -8.18 -18.60 1.47
CA GLN A 77 -7.88 -19.68 2.41
C GLN A 77 -8.84 -19.70 3.62
N PHE A 78 -9.49 -18.57 3.91
CA PHE A 78 -10.31 -18.39 5.10
C PHE A 78 -11.78 -18.08 4.78
N LEU A 79 -12.07 -17.55 3.59
CA LEU A 79 -13.40 -17.10 3.19
C LEU A 79 -13.90 -17.88 1.96
N ASN A 80 -14.91 -18.73 2.17
CA ASN A 80 -15.60 -19.42 1.07
C ASN A 80 -16.72 -18.53 0.50
N LYS A 81 -16.35 -17.42 -0.14
CA LYS A 81 -17.24 -16.46 -0.78
C LYS A 81 -16.54 -15.90 -2.01
N LYS A 82 -17.31 -15.46 -3.00
CA LYS A 82 -16.73 -14.76 -4.16
C LYS A 82 -16.03 -13.48 -3.71
N ILE A 83 -14.73 -13.36 -4.04
CA ILE A 83 -13.90 -12.20 -3.73
C ILE A 83 -13.60 -11.46 -5.04
N HIS A 84 -13.94 -10.18 -5.08
CA HIS A 84 -13.72 -9.31 -6.22
C HIS A 84 -12.39 -8.57 -6.07
N VAL A 85 -11.59 -8.54 -7.14
CA VAL A 85 -10.37 -7.72 -7.16
C VAL A 85 -10.71 -6.37 -7.77
N VAL A 86 -10.46 -5.31 -7.00
CA VAL A 86 -10.62 -3.91 -7.41
C VAL A 86 -9.33 -3.20 -7.09
N TYR A 87 -8.49 -3.02 -8.08
CA TYR A 87 -7.19 -2.36 -7.90
C TYR A 87 -7.35 -0.91 -7.50
N ASN A 88 -6.47 -0.43 -6.62
CA ASN A 88 -6.41 0.99 -6.33
C ASN A 88 -5.99 1.76 -7.59
N PRO A 89 -6.67 2.86 -7.92
CA PRO A 89 -6.25 3.72 -9.03
C PRO A 89 -4.92 4.40 -8.71
N ILE A 90 -4.16 4.67 -9.74
CA ILE A 90 -3.01 5.58 -9.67
C ILE A 90 -3.52 6.98 -10.02
N LYS A 91 -3.01 7.99 -9.31
CA LYS A 91 -3.40 9.38 -9.57
C LYS A 91 -2.84 9.84 -10.92
N ASP A 92 -3.62 10.63 -11.64
CA ASP A 92 -3.24 11.16 -12.97
C ASP A 92 -2.04 12.14 -12.93
N VAL A 93 -1.66 12.58 -11.73
CA VAL A 93 -0.47 13.42 -11.53
C VAL A 93 0.84 12.69 -11.83
N TYR A 94 0.84 11.34 -11.76
CA TYR A 94 2.01 10.52 -12.07
C TYR A 94 2.06 10.20 -13.57
N TYR A 95 3.06 10.75 -14.25
CA TYR A 95 3.31 10.53 -15.67
C TYR A 95 4.80 10.70 -16.00
N ASP A 96 5.26 10.09 -17.08
CA ASP A 96 6.65 10.17 -17.54
C ASP A 96 6.88 11.47 -18.32
N GLU A 97 7.66 12.38 -17.74
CA GLU A 97 8.04 13.67 -18.35
C GLU A 97 9.10 13.53 -19.44
N LYS A 98 9.62 12.32 -19.69
CA LYS A 98 10.69 12.04 -20.68
C LYS A 98 11.99 12.82 -20.44
N ILE A 99 12.25 13.21 -19.18
CA ILE A 99 13.48 13.89 -18.80
C ILE A 99 14.60 12.87 -18.47
N PRO A 100 15.87 13.25 -18.65
CA PRO A 100 16.98 12.40 -18.27
C PRO A 100 17.00 12.10 -16.78
N LYS A 101 17.17 10.84 -16.41
CA LYS A 101 17.27 10.41 -15.02
C LYS A 101 18.64 10.74 -14.44
N ASN A 102 18.67 11.26 -13.24
CA ASN A 102 19.89 11.42 -12.47
C ASN A 102 20.28 10.08 -11.81
N ASN A 103 21.55 9.82 -11.69
CA ASN A 103 22.06 8.64 -10.96
C ASN A 103 21.86 8.85 -9.43
N THR A 104 20.60 8.84 -9.01
CA THR A 104 20.16 9.05 -7.64
C THR A 104 19.21 7.93 -7.21
N PHE A 105 19.02 7.83 -5.90
CA PHE A 105 18.13 6.88 -5.26
C PHE A 105 16.98 7.65 -4.58
N LEU A 106 15.81 7.03 -4.53
CA LEU A 106 14.65 7.53 -3.78
C LEU A 106 14.09 6.40 -2.92
N PHE A 107 13.76 6.71 -1.69
CA PHE A 107 12.94 5.86 -0.81
C PHE A 107 11.65 6.61 -0.47
N VAL A 108 10.51 5.94 -0.62
CA VAL A 108 9.19 6.48 -0.28
C VAL A 108 8.51 5.55 0.71
N GLY A 109 8.31 6.03 1.93
CA GLY A 109 7.65 5.23 2.97
C GLY A 109 8.03 5.62 4.39
N ARG A 110 7.49 4.85 5.35
CA ARG A 110 7.81 4.98 6.77
C ARG A 110 9.12 4.25 7.05
N ALA A 111 10.21 5.00 7.23
CA ALA A 111 11.54 4.42 7.43
C ALA A 111 11.66 3.58 8.72
N ASN A 112 10.88 3.91 9.76
CA ASN A 112 10.86 3.19 11.04
C ASN A 112 9.91 1.98 11.04
N ASP A 113 9.16 1.75 9.96
CA ASP A 113 8.30 0.57 9.83
C ASP A 113 9.16 -0.66 9.49
N PRO A 114 9.22 -1.70 10.36
CA PRO A 114 10.02 -2.88 10.10
C PRO A 114 9.69 -3.60 8.78
N ILE A 115 8.43 -3.46 8.30
CA ILE A 115 8.00 -4.03 7.03
C ILE A 115 8.72 -3.39 5.85
N LYS A 116 8.98 -2.08 5.94
CA LYS A 116 9.66 -1.31 4.89
C LYS A 116 11.15 -1.61 4.79
N ARG A 117 11.73 -2.24 5.83
CA ARG A 117 13.12 -2.70 5.88
C ARG A 117 14.14 -1.63 5.44
N PHE A 118 13.96 -0.40 5.91
CA PHE A 118 14.86 0.71 5.57
C PHE A 118 16.34 0.42 5.93
N ASN A 119 16.59 -0.44 6.91
CA ASN A 119 17.93 -0.93 7.21
C ASN A 119 18.63 -1.53 5.99
N LEU A 120 17.93 -2.26 5.11
CA LEU A 120 18.52 -2.79 3.87
C LEU A 120 18.90 -1.68 2.89
N VAL A 121 18.10 -0.59 2.82
CA VAL A 121 18.46 0.59 2.03
C VAL A 121 19.77 1.18 2.54
N ARG A 122 19.85 1.41 3.85
CA ARG A 122 21.02 1.98 4.51
C ARG A 122 22.27 1.11 4.28
N ASP A 123 22.17 -0.17 4.55
CA ASP A 123 23.30 -1.09 4.44
C ASP A 123 23.80 -1.20 2.98
N THR A 124 22.88 -1.27 2.01
CA THR A 124 23.22 -1.27 0.58
C THR A 124 23.93 0.02 0.16
N LEU A 125 23.42 1.18 0.59
CA LEU A 125 23.98 2.47 0.17
C LEU A 125 25.33 2.78 0.82
N PHE A 126 25.64 2.19 1.99
CA PHE A 126 27.00 2.26 2.54
C PHE A 126 28.02 1.54 1.66
N MET A 127 27.62 0.53 0.89
CA MET A 127 28.50 -0.20 -0.03
C MET A 127 28.71 0.53 -1.38
N ILE A 128 27.89 1.53 -1.68
CA ILE A 128 27.93 2.28 -2.94
C ILE A 128 28.71 3.59 -2.71
N LYS A 129 29.70 3.87 -3.56
CA LYS A 129 30.45 5.14 -3.50
C LYS A 129 29.48 6.32 -3.60
N ASP A 130 29.52 7.20 -2.60
CA ASP A 130 28.62 8.36 -2.44
C ASP A 130 27.10 8.00 -2.37
N GLY A 131 26.75 6.74 -2.13
CA GLY A 131 25.36 6.27 -2.08
C GLY A 131 24.50 7.06 -1.11
N VAL A 132 25.02 7.31 0.10
CA VAL A 132 24.31 8.07 1.14
C VAL A 132 24.01 9.52 0.71
N LYS A 133 24.90 10.14 -0.06
CA LYS A 133 24.70 11.52 -0.57
C LYS A 133 23.71 11.59 -1.72
N LYS A 134 23.45 10.46 -2.38
CA LYS A 134 22.60 10.38 -3.58
C LYS A 134 21.17 9.95 -3.29
N ILE A 135 20.84 9.57 -2.03
CA ILE A 135 19.47 9.17 -1.69
C ILE A 135 18.65 10.35 -1.18
N LYS A 136 17.42 10.45 -1.69
CA LYS A 136 16.33 11.26 -1.15
C LYS A 136 15.33 10.34 -0.43
N ILE A 137 14.76 10.82 0.67
CA ILE A 137 13.85 10.03 1.51
C ILE A 137 12.59 10.84 1.78
N CYS A 138 11.44 10.31 1.36
CA CYS A 138 10.12 10.88 1.61
C CYS A 138 9.32 10.00 2.56
N GLY A 139 8.74 10.59 3.60
CA GLY A 139 7.91 9.87 4.58
C GLY A 139 7.73 10.58 5.89
N ALA A 140 7.10 9.90 6.84
CA ALA A 140 6.69 10.49 8.12
C ALA A 140 7.86 10.77 9.08
N GLU A 141 8.88 9.90 9.06
CA GLU A 141 9.96 9.92 10.06
C GLU A 141 11.30 10.14 9.38
N ASN A 142 12.13 10.98 10.02
CA ASN A 142 13.52 11.18 9.63
C ASN A 142 14.36 9.99 10.13
N PRO A 143 14.97 9.19 9.23
CA PRO A 143 15.82 8.08 9.62
C PRO A 143 17.27 8.49 9.98
N ASP A 144 17.57 9.81 10.08
CA ASP A 144 18.92 10.37 10.24
C ASP A 144 19.92 9.81 9.22
N PHE A 145 19.49 9.73 7.97
CA PHE A 145 20.24 9.15 6.87
C PHE A 145 19.89 9.83 5.54
N GLY A 146 20.89 10.10 4.71
CA GLY A 146 20.68 10.70 3.38
C GLY A 146 20.05 12.10 3.42
N ASN A 147 19.32 12.45 2.37
CA ASN A 147 18.57 13.69 2.27
C ASN A 147 17.08 13.45 2.57
N TYR A 148 16.67 13.71 3.80
CA TYR A 148 15.28 13.56 4.22
C TYR A 148 14.46 14.80 3.84
N LEU A 149 13.37 14.58 3.12
CA LEU A 149 12.48 15.62 2.59
C LEU A 149 11.15 15.76 3.36
N GLY A 150 10.85 14.81 4.26
CA GLY A 150 9.56 14.77 4.94
C GLY A 150 8.42 14.28 4.02
N TYR A 151 7.21 14.72 4.32
CA TYR A 151 6.08 14.57 3.41
C TYR A 151 6.21 15.59 2.28
N VAL A 152 6.03 15.12 1.06
CA VAL A 152 6.01 15.93 -0.16
C VAL A 152 4.62 15.85 -0.80
N SER A 153 4.26 16.84 -1.60
CA SER A 153 3.02 16.78 -2.40
C SER A 153 3.11 15.71 -3.50
N ASP A 154 1.98 15.34 -4.07
CA ASP A 154 1.96 14.38 -5.19
C ASP A 154 2.73 14.91 -6.41
N GLU A 155 2.67 16.21 -6.68
CA GLU A 155 3.40 16.87 -7.76
C GLU A 155 4.92 16.85 -7.50
N GLU A 156 5.34 17.12 -6.28
CA GLU A 156 6.75 17.01 -5.88
C GLU A 156 7.22 15.55 -5.96
N LEU A 157 6.39 14.60 -5.58
CA LEU A 157 6.71 13.18 -5.68
C LEU A 157 6.81 12.72 -7.14
N ASN A 158 5.93 13.22 -8.04
CA ASN A 158 6.06 13.00 -9.48
C ASN A 158 7.42 13.51 -10.01
N ASN A 159 7.81 14.75 -9.65
CA ASN A 159 9.11 15.31 -10.03
C ASN A 159 10.29 14.48 -9.50
N LEU A 160 10.17 13.98 -8.26
CA LEU A 160 11.18 13.10 -7.67
C LEU A 160 11.30 11.78 -8.43
N TYR A 161 10.19 11.13 -8.75
CA TYR A 161 10.19 9.90 -9.57
C TYR A 161 10.75 10.17 -10.96
N ASN A 162 10.37 11.28 -11.61
CA ASN A 162 10.86 11.63 -12.93
C ASN A 162 12.37 11.93 -12.96
N SER A 163 12.91 12.53 -11.91
CA SER A 163 14.34 12.86 -11.84
C SER A 163 15.23 11.72 -11.31
N THR A 164 14.66 10.70 -10.68
CA THR A 164 15.41 9.61 -10.02
C THR A 164 15.55 8.39 -10.92
N GLN A 165 16.70 7.74 -10.88
CA GLN A 165 16.91 6.50 -11.63
C GLN A 165 16.39 5.27 -10.89
N PHE A 166 16.64 5.15 -9.57
CA PHE A 166 16.29 3.98 -8.79
C PHE A 166 15.40 4.34 -7.59
N VAL A 167 14.27 3.64 -7.45
CA VAL A 167 13.40 3.74 -6.28
C VAL A 167 13.55 2.47 -5.45
N LEU A 168 14.07 2.62 -4.21
CA LEU A 168 14.41 1.50 -3.34
C LEU A 168 13.20 1.14 -2.48
N LEU A 169 12.62 -0.03 -2.69
CA LEU A 169 11.40 -0.51 -2.06
C LEU A 169 11.60 -1.92 -1.49
N PRO A 170 12.46 -2.10 -0.47
CA PRO A 170 12.79 -3.42 0.05
C PRO A 170 11.72 -4.00 0.97
N SER A 171 10.49 -3.52 0.90
CA SER A 171 9.39 -3.99 1.74
C SER A 171 9.27 -5.51 1.72
N LYS A 172 9.02 -6.11 2.88
CA LYS A 172 8.78 -7.55 2.99
C LYS A 172 7.43 -7.93 2.40
N ALA A 173 6.43 -7.10 2.61
CA ALA A 173 5.07 -7.29 2.11
C ALA A 173 4.41 -5.95 1.81
N GLU A 174 3.55 -5.94 0.81
CA GLU A 174 2.71 -4.81 0.41
C GLU A 174 1.34 -5.34 -0.03
N GLY A 175 0.30 -4.53 0.12
CA GLY A 175 -1.01 -4.85 -0.45
C GLY A 175 -1.00 -4.78 -1.98
N ILE A 176 -0.43 -3.68 -2.53
CA ILE A 176 -0.25 -3.46 -3.97
C ILE A 176 1.08 -2.75 -4.31
N GLY A 177 1.69 -2.05 -3.35
CA GLY A 177 2.94 -1.35 -3.59
C GLY A 177 2.80 -0.12 -4.51
N LEU A 178 1.91 0.82 -4.17
CA LEU A 178 1.68 2.02 -4.99
C LEU A 178 2.95 2.75 -5.40
N PRO A 179 3.94 3.02 -4.50
CA PRO A 179 5.17 3.68 -4.90
C PRO A 179 5.97 2.94 -5.99
N MET A 180 5.84 1.61 -6.07
CA MET A 180 6.45 0.83 -7.14
C MET A 180 5.80 1.15 -8.49
N ILE A 181 4.47 1.15 -8.56
CA ILE A 181 3.72 1.40 -9.79
C ILE A 181 3.89 2.87 -10.22
N GLU A 182 3.77 3.81 -9.28
CA GLU A 182 3.97 5.25 -9.51
C GLU A 182 5.36 5.52 -10.10
N SER A 183 6.40 4.93 -9.52
CA SER A 183 7.77 5.10 -10.00
C SER A 183 7.97 4.54 -11.41
N MET A 184 7.35 3.39 -11.73
CA MET A 184 7.40 2.80 -13.08
C MET A 184 6.70 3.68 -14.11
N ILE A 185 5.54 4.24 -13.77
CA ILE A 185 4.80 5.18 -14.64
C ILE A 185 5.67 6.41 -14.96
N CYS A 186 6.41 6.91 -13.97
CA CYS A 186 7.34 8.03 -14.14
C CYS A 186 8.70 7.63 -14.77
N GLY A 187 8.85 6.38 -15.21
CA GLY A 187 10.08 5.88 -15.85
C GLY A 187 11.25 5.61 -14.91
N ALA A 188 11.07 5.63 -13.58
CA ALA A 188 12.09 5.18 -12.64
C ALA A 188 12.09 3.65 -12.50
N LEU A 189 13.22 3.09 -12.09
CA LEU A 189 13.38 1.66 -11.88
C LEU A 189 13.15 1.31 -10.40
N PRO A 190 12.06 0.62 -10.04
CA PRO A 190 11.88 0.12 -8.68
C PRO A 190 12.85 -1.04 -8.43
N VAL A 191 13.49 -1.01 -7.27
CA VAL A 191 14.38 -2.08 -6.77
C VAL A 191 13.72 -2.67 -5.54
N THR A 192 13.34 -3.93 -5.62
CA THR A 192 12.67 -4.68 -4.55
C THR A 192 13.55 -5.86 -4.11
N CYS A 193 13.17 -6.53 -3.02
CA CYS A 193 13.81 -7.76 -2.61
C CYS A 193 13.08 -8.98 -3.20
N SER A 194 13.82 -10.06 -3.48
CA SER A 194 13.27 -11.30 -4.04
C SER A 194 12.28 -12.02 -3.09
N ASP A 195 12.33 -11.71 -1.81
CA ASP A 195 11.42 -12.23 -0.79
C ASP A 195 10.22 -11.28 -0.52
N ASN A 196 10.01 -10.30 -1.38
CA ASN A 196 8.83 -9.44 -1.31
C ASN A 196 7.59 -10.26 -1.72
N GLU A 197 6.64 -10.39 -0.79
CA GLU A 197 5.44 -11.20 -1.01
C GLU A 197 4.44 -10.56 -1.99
N THR A 198 4.69 -9.34 -2.45
CA THR A 198 3.80 -8.60 -3.36
C THR A 198 4.28 -8.63 -4.81
N ALA A 199 5.57 -8.80 -5.03
CA ALA A 199 6.21 -8.73 -6.35
C ALA A 199 5.95 -9.99 -7.20
#